data_d439625dcb991b4875e5d019cb82d1b3
#
_entry.id   d439625dcb991b4875e5d019cb82d1b3
#
_cell.length_a   1.000
_cell.length_b   1.000
_cell.length_c   1.000
_cell.angle_alpha   90.00
_cell.angle_beta   90.00
_cell.angle_gamma   90.00
#
_symmetry.space_group_name_H-M   'P 1'
#
loop_
_entity.id
_entity.type
_entity.pdbx_description
1 polymer ?
#
loop_
_entity_poly.entity_id
_entity_poly.type
_entity_poly.pdbx_seq_one_letter_code
_entity_poly.pdbx_strand_id
1 'polypeptide(L)'
;DYLLELVGDKSMTTPQHWTAERQGRDREDKDEYKLKLNVAFTFSKEVQFIEHYHNSSWLEHGGSPQKALQKAFLSQIDGYLKNGNKYNKGEKSIKWEDIEDCLVFISNNFSTQASYENQTKKAVTNEFITEAMTEWLKHQLEVYFLENPDEAVKIGTQVLINKRSRENADKVRQSTLQKLTGTLDLTNRIDKFVDCRSKDVSPVSYTHLRA
;
A
#
# COMPACT_ATOMS: atom_id res chain seq x y z
N ASP A 1 -8.16 -11.37 20.47
CA ASP A 1 -8.32 -10.39 21.52
C ASP A 1 -7.67 -9.05 21.15
N TYR A 2 -6.34 -8.98 20.89
CA TYR A 2 -5.62 -7.74 20.58
C TYR A 2 -6.22 -6.95 19.39
N LEU A 3 -6.58 -7.61 18.28
CA LEU A 3 -7.23 -6.96 17.16
C LEU A 3 -8.59 -6.36 17.55
N LEU A 4 -9.35 -7.04 18.41
CA LEU A 4 -10.65 -6.56 18.90
C LEU A 4 -10.50 -5.32 19.80
N GLU A 5 -9.45 -5.27 20.62
CA GLU A 5 -9.15 -4.10 21.44
C GLU A 5 -8.77 -2.88 20.58
N LEU A 6 -8.02 -3.08 19.49
CA LEU A 6 -7.63 -2.01 18.57
C LEU A 6 -8.81 -1.41 17.82
N VAL A 7 -9.74 -2.24 17.39
CA VAL A 7 -10.86 -1.79 16.53
C VAL A 7 -12.09 -1.43 17.35
N GLY A 8 -12.35 -2.12 18.46
CA GLY A 8 -13.56 -1.94 19.25
C GLY A 8 -14.83 -2.06 18.38
N ASP A 9 -15.76 -1.13 18.55
CA ASP A 9 -17.03 -1.09 17.80
C ASP A 9 -16.90 -0.51 16.38
N LYS A 10 -15.67 -0.16 15.94
CA LYS A 10 -15.40 0.48 14.65
C LYS A 10 -15.14 -0.51 13.52
N SER A 11 -15.34 -1.80 13.78
CA SER A 11 -15.21 -2.84 12.76
C SER A 11 -16.33 -2.74 11.73
N MET A 12 -15.97 -2.75 10.44
CA MET A 12 -16.92 -2.76 9.33
C MET A 12 -17.29 -4.20 8.92
N THR A 13 -16.37 -5.13 9.16
CA THR A 13 -16.51 -6.55 8.83
C THR A 13 -16.28 -7.42 10.06
N THR A 14 -16.73 -8.65 10.01
CA THR A 14 -16.46 -9.62 11.08
C THR A 14 -14.95 -9.89 11.16
N PRO A 15 -14.31 -9.74 12.32
CA PRO A 15 -12.89 -10.04 12.49
C PRO A 15 -12.57 -11.49 12.12
N GLN A 16 -11.59 -11.69 11.28
CA GLN A 16 -11.12 -12.98 10.80
C GLN A 16 -9.82 -13.38 11.50
N HIS A 17 -9.67 -14.68 11.75
CA HIS A 17 -8.44 -15.26 12.26
C HIS A 17 -8.13 -16.54 11.48
N TRP A 18 -7.02 -16.52 10.74
CA TRP A 18 -6.62 -17.65 9.90
C TRP A 18 -5.25 -18.17 10.28
N THR A 19 -5.10 -19.49 10.22
CA THR A 19 -3.83 -20.17 10.49
C THR A 19 -3.54 -21.19 9.41
N ALA A 20 -2.28 -21.38 9.10
CA ALA A 20 -1.81 -22.46 8.21
C ALA A 20 -0.40 -22.89 8.56
N GLU A 21 -0.08 -24.10 8.17
CA GLU A 21 1.31 -24.60 8.20
C GLU A 21 1.75 -24.96 6.77
N ARG A 22 2.97 -24.60 6.44
CA ARG A 22 3.59 -24.87 5.14
C ARG A 22 4.99 -25.41 5.35
N GLN A 23 5.49 -26.15 4.40
CA GLN A 23 6.88 -26.62 4.35
C GLN A 23 7.43 -26.35 2.96
N GLY A 24 8.63 -25.80 2.90
CA GLY A 24 9.31 -25.49 1.65
C GLY A 24 10.66 -24.84 1.90
N ARG A 25 11.24 -24.28 0.86
CA ARG A 25 12.60 -23.70 0.85
C ARG A 25 12.63 -22.43 0.01
N ASP A 26 13.56 -21.54 0.33
CA ASP A 26 13.73 -20.28 -0.42
C ASP A 26 14.35 -20.50 -1.82
N ARG A 27 15.20 -21.54 -1.96
CA ARG A 27 15.87 -21.93 -3.22
C ARG A 27 16.11 -23.43 -3.25
N GLU A 28 16.37 -23.97 -4.42
CA GLU A 28 16.64 -25.40 -4.62
C GLU A 28 17.86 -25.92 -3.83
N ASP A 29 18.85 -25.05 -3.61
CA ASP A 29 20.09 -25.34 -2.88
C ASP A 29 19.99 -25.20 -1.36
N LYS A 30 18.83 -24.81 -0.84
CA LYS A 30 18.59 -24.62 0.59
C LYS A 30 17.75 -25.75 1.19
N ASP A 31 17.94 -25.99 2.48
CA ASP A 31 17.15 -26.94 3.24
C ASP A 31 15.70 -26.46 3.36
N GLU A 32 14.79 -27.42 3.35
CA GLU A 32 13.38 -27.16 3.62
C GLU A 32 13.16 -26.79 5.09
N TYR A 33 12.24 -25.86 5.31
CA TYR A 33 11.85 -25.47 6.66
C TYR A 33 10.35 -25.36 6.83
N LYS A 34 9.90 -25.44 8.07
CA LYS A 34 8.50 -25.31 8.44
C LYS A 34 8.17 -23.83 8.65
N LEU A 35 7.02 -23.43 8.11
CA LEU A 35 6.44 -22.10 8.25
C LEU A 35 5.04 -22.22 8.83
N LYS A 36 4.81 -21.61 9.97
CA LYS A 36 3.48 -21.44 10.56
C LYS A 36 3.02 -20.02 10.34
N LEU A 37 1.91 -19.88 9.65
CA LEU A 37 1.25 -18.62 9.36
C LEU A 37 0.10 -18.40 10.33
N ASN A 38 0.00 -17.21 10.89
CA ASN A 38 -1.07 -16.81 11.77
C ASN A 38 -1.41 -15.34 11.49
N VAL A 39 -2.61 -15.08 11.02
CA VAL A 39 -3.06 -13.73 10.69
C VAL A 39 -4.43 -13.46 11.31
N ALA A 40 -4.62 -12.22 11.74
CA ALA A 40 -5.91 -11.70 12.15
C ALA A 40 -6.14 -10.38 11.44
N PHE A 41 -7.35 -10.16 10.91
CA PHE A 41 -7.67 -8.92 10.22
C PHE A 41 -9.15 -8.58 10.30
N THR A 42 -9.45 -7.34 10.06
CA THR A 42 -10.78 -6.79 9.80
C THR A 42 -10.66 -5.53 8.97
N PHE A 43 -11.75 -5.03 8.46
CA PHE A 43 -11.81 -3.73 7.81
C PHE A 43 -12.53 -2.72 8.70
N SER A 44 -12.07 -1.48 8.68
CA SER A 44 -12.63 -0.36 9.44
C SER A 44 -12.62 0.91 8.58
N LYS A 45 -13.53 1.84 8.87
CA LYS A 45 -13.56 3.16 8.21
C LYS A 45 -12.68 4.18 8.93
N GLU A 46 -12.38 3.94 10.19
CA GLU A 46 -11.77 4.92 11.09
C GLU A 46 -10.40 4.48 11.62
N VAL A 47 -10.14 3.17 11.59
CA VAL A 47 -8.91 2.59 12.14
C VAL A 47 -8.11 1.96 11.02
N GLN A 48 -6.87 2.39 10.90
CA GLN A 48 -5.85 1.80 10.02
C GLN A 48 -4.72 1.29 10.91
N PHE A 49 -4.39 0.01 10.79
CA PHE A 49 -3.33 -0.58 11.60
C PHE A 49 -2.78 -1.84 10.94
N ILE A 50 -1.48 -1.90 10.69
CA ILE A 50 -0.82 -3.05 10.09
C ILE A 50 0.45 -3.35 10.86
N GLU A 51 0.53 -4.54 11.44
CA GLU A 51 1.71 -5.03 12.13
C GLU A 51 2.09 -6.44 11.69
N HIS A 52 3.38 -6.66 11.63
CA HIS A 52 3.96 -7.94 11.29
C HIS A 52 4.93 -8.40 12.40
N TYR A 53 4.77 -9.65 12.81
CA TYR A 53 5.67 -10.32 13.74
C TYR A 53 6.22 -11.58 13.09
N HIS A 54 7.47 -11.90 13.38
CA HIS A 54 8.10 -13.14 12.96
C HIS A 54 8.98 -13.70 14.09
N ASN A 55 8.74 -14.95 14.47
CA ASN A 55 9.40 -15.57 15.63
C ASN A 55 9.35 -14.66 16.88
N SER A 56 8.15 -14.10 17.16
CA SER A 56 7.89 -13.16 18.26
C SER A 56 8.62 -11.81 18.19
N SER A 57 9.34 -11.53 17.12
CA SER A 57 9.99 -10.24 16.89
C SER A 57 9.10 -9.34 16.05
N TRP A 58 8.90 -8.10 16.46
CA TRP A 58 8.20 -7.10 15.66
C TRP A 58 9.04 -6.68 14.46
N LEU A 59 8.42 -6.64 13.29
CA LEU A 59 9.05 -6.27 12.03
C LEU A 59 8.67 -4.83 11.66
N GLU A 60 9.46 -3.87 12.10
CA GLU A 60 9.22 -2.44 11.82
C GLU A 60 9.10 -2.13 10.31
N HIS A 61 9.86 -2.85 9.49
CA HIS A 61 9.87 -2.68 8.03
C HIS A 61 9.16 -3.83 7.28
N GLY A 62 8.45 -4.70 8.00
CA GLY A 62 7.65 -5.80 7.44
C GLY A 62 8.45 -6.84 6.68
N GLY A 63 8.90 -6.54 5.46
CA GLY A 63 9.65 -7.48 4.61
C GLY A 63 8.73 -8.47 3.88
N SER A 64 9.06 -9.77 3.93
CA SER A 64 8.32 -10.84 3.24
C SER A 64 6.83 -10.90 3.60
N PRO A 65 6.40 -10.81 4.87
CA PRO A 65 4.98 -10.82 5.21
C PRO A 65 4.22 -9.62 4.65
N GLN A 66 4.82 -8.43 4.67
CA GLN A 66 4.21 -7.22 4.12
C GLN A 66 4.04 -7.32 2.60
N LYS A 67 5.07 -7.80 1.89
CA LYS A 67 4.99 -8.02 0.43
C LYS A 67 3.90 -9.02 0.08
N ALA A 68 3.77 -10.09 0.86
CA ALA A 68 2.74 -11.11 0.67
C ALA A 68 1.33 -10.54 0.89
N LEU A 69 1.13 -9.77 1.96
CA LEU A 69 -0.12 -9.08 2.25
C LEU A 69 -0.52 -8.17 1.09
N GLN A 70 0.37 -7.27 0.67
CA GLN A 70 0.12 -6.32 -0.42
C GLN A 70 -0.27 -7.05 -1.72
N LYS A 71 0.50 -8.06 -2.12
CA LYS A 71 0.22 -8.85 -3.33
C LYS A 71 -1.13 -9.57 -3.27
N ALA A 72 -1.44 -10.21 -2.15
CA ALA A 72 -2.64 -11.01 -2.00
C ALA A 72 -3.91 -10.14 -1.98
N PHE A 73 -3.95 -9.16 -1.10
CA PHE A 73 -5.12 -8.30 -0.93
C PHE A 73 -5.37 -7.44 -2.16
N LEU A 74 -4.33 -6.82 -2.73
CA LEU A 74 -4.48 -6.02 -3.96
C LEU A 74 -5.01 -6.88 -5.12
N SER A 75 -4.45 -8.06 -5.32
CA SER A 75 -4.88 -8.97 -6.40
C SER A 75 -6.33 -9.43 -6.25
N GLN A 76 -6.74 -9.82 -5.04
CA GLN A 76 -8.08 -10.36 -4.80
C GLN A 76 -9.16 -9.29 -4.81
N ILE A 77 -8.91 -8.14 -4.16
CA ILE A 77 -9.88 -7.05 -4.14
C ILE A 77 -10.02 -6.41 -5.53
N ASP A 78 -8.92 -6.18 -6.26
CA ASP A 78 -8.96 -5.66 -7.63
C ASP A 78 -9.68 -6.64 -8.58
N GLY A 79 -9.41 -7.94 -8.44
CA GLY A 79 -10.12 -9.00 -9.16
C GLY A 79 -11.62 -9.00 -8.88
N TYR A 80 -12.02 -8.90 -7.61
CA TYR A 80 -13.42 -8.81 -7.21
C TYR A 80 -14.12 -7.58 -7.83
N LEU A 81 -13.47 -6.42 -7.77
CA LEU A 81 -14.02 -5.18 -8.33
C LEU A 81 -14.14 -5.23 -9.86
N LYS A 82 -13.18 -5.83 -10.56
CA LYS A 82 -13.21 -6.03 -12.02
C LYS A 82 -14.30 -6.99 -12.44
N ASN A 83 -14.38 -8.15 -11.81
CA ASN A 83 -15.37 -9.17 -12.11
C ASN A 83 -16.79 -8.68 -11.82
N GLY A 84 -16.95 -7.85 -10.79
CA GLY A 84 -18.22 -7.21 -10.43
C GLY A 84 -18.55 -5.96 -11.25
N ASN A 85 -17.74 -5.56 -12.24
CA ASN A 85 -17.90 -4.34 -13.03
C ASN A 85 -18.11 -3.07 -12.17
N LYS A 86 -17.39 -2.98 -11.03
CA LYS A 86 -17.55 -1.87 -10.07
C LYS A 86 -16.77 -0.60 -10.48
N TYR A 87 -15.83 -0.72 -11.42
CA TYR A 87 -15.10 0.42 -11.97
C TYR A 87 -15.93 1.18 -13.00
N ASN A 88 -15.80 2.50 -13.00
CA ASN A 88 -16.34 3.32 -14.08
C ASN A 88 -15.53 3.16 -15.37
N LYS A 89 -16.12 3.49 -16.52
CA LYS A 89 -15.44 3.41 -17.82
C LYS A 89 -14.19 4.29 -17.83
N GLY A 90 -13.02 3.68 -18.09
CA GLY A 90 -11.73 4.36 -18.10
C GLY A 90 -11.12 4.63 -16.68
N GLU A 91 -11.75 4.15 -15.63
CA GLU A 91 -11.22 4.25 -14.26
C GLU A 91 -10.03 3.29 -14.08
N LYS A 92 -8.93 3.78 -13.48
CA LYS A 92 -7.74 2.98 -13.18
C LYS A 92 -8.03 1.98 -12.05
N SER A 93 -7.24 0.90 -11.98
CA SER A 93 -7.27 -0.06 -10.87
C SER A 93 -6.92 0.62 -9.53
N ILE A 94 -7.35 0.00 -8.44
CA ILE A 94 -6.98 0.39 -7.07
C ILE A 94 -5.47 0.27 -6.86
N LYS A 95 -4.97 0.97 -5.85
CA LYS A 95 -3.61 0.83 -5.35
C LYS A 95 -3.61 0.27 -3.93
N TRP A 96 -2.43 -0.07 -3.43
CA TRP A 96 -2.29 -0.58 -2.06
C TRP A 96 -2.79 0.44 -1.02
N GLU A 97 -2.47 1.72 -1.18
CA GLU A 97 -2.88 2.80 -0.29
C GLU A 97 -4.41 2.83 -0.08
N ASP A 98 -5.19 2.52 -1.12
CA ASP A 98 -6.65 2.52 -1.06
C ASP A 98 -7.22 1.41 -0.16
N ILE A 99 -6.48 0.29 -0.04
CA ILE A 99 -6.80 -0.84 0.84
C ILE A 99 -6.28 -0.55 2.26
N GLU A 100 -5.04 -0.10 2.34
CA GLU A 100 -4.34 0.19 3.59
C GLU A 100 -5.13 1.15 4.48
N ASP A 101 -5.74 2.18 3.89
CA ASP A 101 -6.55 3.19 4.59
C ASP A 101 -7.77 2.62 5.36
N CYS A 102 -8.19 1.39 5.08
CA CYS A 102 -9.32 0.76 5.76
C CYS A 102 -9.01 -0.62 6.34
N LEU A 103 -7.76 -1.05 6.30
CA LEU A 103 -7.34 -2.38 6.76
C LEU A 103 -6.73 -2.35 8.15
N VAL A 104 -7.21 -3.24 9.01
CA VAL A 104 -6.57 -3.58 10.29
C VAL A 104 -6.07 -5.01 10.18
N PHE A 105 -4.75 -5.21 10.21
CA PHE A 105 -4.11 -6.48 9.94
C PHE A 105 -2.94 -6.73 10.89
N ILE A 106 -2.90 -7.93 11.45
CA ILE A 106 -1.82 -8.39 12.29
C ILE A 106 -1.39 -9.77 11.80
N SER A 107 -0.10 -9.96 11.56
CA SER A 107 0.46 -11.28 11.29
C SER A 107 1.51 -11.65 12.34
N ASN A 108 1.47 -12.89 12.80
CA ASN A 108 2.47 -13.45 13.69
C ASN A 108 2.91 -14.82 13.15
N ASN A 109 3.97 -14.81 12.37
CA ASN A 109 4.48 -15.97 11.67
C ASN A 109 5.67 -16.60 12.41
N PHE A 110 5.82 -17.91 12.30
CA PHE A 110 6.94 -18.65 12.88
C PHE A 110 7.58 -19.52 11.82
N SER A 111 8.90 -19.48 11.74
CA SER A 111 9.66 -20.39 10.89
C SER A 111 10.90 -20.92 11.61
N THR A 112 11.32 -22.14 11.25
CA THR A 112 12.55 -22.75 11.79
C THR A 112 13.82 -22.13 11.18
N GLN A 113 13.68 -21.46 10.03
CA GLN A 113 14.76 -20.68 9.41
C GLN A 113 14.20 -19.29 9.05
N ALA A 114 14.92 -18.25 9.44
CA ALA A 114 14.58 -16.87 9.12
C ALA A 114 15.82 -16.12 8.66
N SER A 115 15.71 -15.49 7.49
CA SER A 115 16.72 -14.57 6.96
C SER A 115 16.23 -13.15 7.19
N TYR A 116 17.03 -12.36 7.88
CA TYR A 116 16.72 -10.96 8.14
C TYR A 116 17.58 -10.05 7.27
N GLU A 117 17.06 -8.90 6.89
CA GLU A 117 17.79 -7.93 6.09
C GLU A 117 19.04 -7.42 6.81
N ASN A 118 18.96 -7.27 8.12
CA ASN A 118 20.06 -6.81 8.96
C ASN A 118 19.99 -7.41 10.37
N GLN A 119 21.01 -7.11 11.17
CA GLN A 119 21.13 -7.62 12.54
C GLN A 119 20.03 -7.09 13.50
N THR A 120 19.36 -6.00 13.15
CA THR A 120 18.27 -5.44 13.95
C THR A 120 16.95 -6.20 13.83
N LYS A 121 16.88 -7.19 12.93
CA LYS A 121 15.71 -8.07 12.69
C LYS A 121 14.41 -7.34 12.36
N LYS A 122 14.49 -6.16 11.76
CA LYS A 122 13.33 -5.32 11.44
C LYS A 122 12.57 -5.74 10.17
N ALA A 123 13.18 -6.55 9.32
CA ALA A 123 12.55 -7.09 8.11
C ALA A 123 13.03 -8.51 7.83
N VAL A 124 12.12 -9.38 7.44
CA VAL A 124 12.39 -10.76 6.97
C VAL A 124 12.46 -10.76 5.45
N THR A 125 13.41 -11.49 4.88
CA THR A 125 13.71 -11.50 3.43
C THR A 125 13.49 -12.83 2.73
N ASN A 126 13.01 -13.86 3.43
CA ASN A 126 12.75 -15.19 2.88
C ASN A 126 11.74 -15.14 1.72
N GLU A 127 12.12 -15.65 0.55
CA GLU A 127 11.25 -15.71 -0.63
C GLU A 127 10.10 -16.69 -0.43
N PHE A 128 10.37 -17.87 0.11
CA PHE A 128 9.35 -18.88 0.39
C PHE A 128 8.25 -18.36 1.32
N ILE A 129 8.57 -17.51 2.31
CA ILE A 129 7.56 -16.87 3.17
C ILE A 129 6.65 -15.96 2.34
N THR A 130 7.23 -15.19 1.42
CA THR A 130 6.45 -14.31 0.54
C THR A 130 5.50 -15.10 -0.36
N GLU A 131 6.01 -16.17 -1.00
CA GLU A 131 5.23 -16.99 -1.93
C GLU A 131 4.13 -17.76 -1.21
N ALA A 132 4.49 -18.56 -0.20
CA ALA A 132 3.57 -19.38 0.56
C ALA A 132 2.45 -18.56 1.23
N MET A 133 2.80 -17.42 1.82
CA MET A 133 1.82 -16.53 2.44
C MET A 133 0.94 -15.83 1.39
N THR A 134 1.50 -15.45 0.24
CA THR A 134 0.73 -14.83 -0.85
C THR A 134 -0.31 -15.78 -1.41
N GLU A 135 0.07 -17.01 -1.74
CA GLU A 135 -0.84 -18.03 -2.29
C GLU A 135 -1.92 -18.39 -1.29
N TRP A 136 -1.53 -18.61 -0.06
CA TRP A 136 -2.48 -18.93 1.00
C TRP A 136 -3.48 -17.81 1.25
N LEU A 137 -3.02 -16.55 1.40
CA LEU A 137 -3.91 -15.40 1.60
C LEU A 137 -4.83 -15.18 0.41
N LYS A 138 -4.36 -15.36 -0.83
CA LYS A 138 -5.22 -15.26 -2.02
C LYS A 138 -6.36 -16.27 -1.97
N HIS A 139 -6.03 -17.53 -1.68
CA HIS A 139 -7.04 -18.58 -1.59
C HIS A 139 -8.03 -18.31 -0.46
N GLN A 140 -7.55 -17.96 0.73
CA GLN A 140 -8.43 -17.66 1.86
C GLN A 140 -9.33 -16.44 1.60
N LEU A 141 -8.82 -15.39 0.97
CA LEU A 141 -9.64 -14.23 0.60
C LEU A 141 -10.69 -14.55 -0.46
N GLU A 142 -10.36 -15.40 -1.44
CA GLU A 142 -11.30 -15.86 -2.44
C GLU A 142 -12.47 -16.61 -1.77
N VAL A 143 -12.16 -17.56 -0.90
CA VAL A 143 -13.18 -18.31 -0.11
C VAL A 143 -14.01 -17.35 0.75
N TYR A 144 -13.33 -16.43 1.46
CA TYR A 144 -14.00 -15.46 2.32
C TYR A 144 -14.98 -14.57 1.56
N PHE A 145 -14.64 -14.09 0.36
CA PHE A 145 -15.53 -13.27 -0.46
C PHE A 145 -16.72 -14.06 -1.03
N LEU A 146 -16.53 -15.35 -1.29
CA LEU A 146 -17.63 -16.23 -1.72
C LEU A 146 -18.60 -16.56 -0.57
N GLU A 147 -18.07 -16.80 0.62
CA GLU A 147 -18.86 -17.11 1.80
C GLU A 147 -19.58 -15.90 2.41
N ASN A 148 -18.98 -14.70 2.27
CA ASN A 148 -19.46 -13.45 2.87
C ASN A 148 -19.66 -12.34 1.82
N PRO A 149 -20.61 -12.50 0.89
CA PRO A 149 -20.81 -11.55 -0.21
C PRO A 149 -21.15 -10.13 0.26
N ASP A 150 -21.90 -10.00 1.36
CA ASP A 150 -22.27 -8.71 1.92
C ASP A 150 -21.04 -7.95 2.46
N GLU A 151 -20.11 -8.66 3.08
CA GLU A 151 -18.86 -8.08 3.56
C GLU A 151 -17.94 -7.73 2.39
N ALA A 152 -17.86 -8.57 1.35
CA ALA A 152 -17.11 -8.29 0.13
C ALA A 152 -17.62 -7.01 -0.56
N VAL A 153 -18.94 -6.78 -0.59
CA VAL A 153 -19.53 -5.53 -1.10
C VAL A 153 -19.12 -4.32 -0.26
N LYS A 154 -19.17 -4.45 1.08
CA LYS A 154 -18.73 -3.35 1.99
C LYS A 154 -17.26 -3.00 1.77
N ILE A 155 -16.38 -4.02 1.73
CA ILE A 155 -14.94 -3.85 1.49
C ILE A 155 -14.70 -3.16 0.15
N GLY A 156 -15.26 -3.70 -0.93
CA GLY A 156 -15.08 -3.15 -2.28
C GLY A 156 -15.58 -1.71 -2.39
N THR A 157 -16.71 -1.39 -1.77
CA THR A 157 -17.27 -0.04 -1.75
C THR A 157 -16.36 0.93 -1.00
N GLN A 158 -15.85 0.54 0.18
CA GLN A 158 -14.97 1.40 0.96
C GLN A 158 -13.64 1.65 0.24
N VAL A 159 -13.02 0.62 -0.34
CA VAL A 159 -11.79 0.75 -1.12
C VAL A 159 -11.97 1.67 -2.33
N LEU A 160 -13.12 1.61 -3.03
CA LEU A 160 -13.43 2.53 -4.13
C LEU A 160 -13.63 3.98 -3.64
N ILE A 161 -14.23 4.17 -2.46
CA ILE A 161 -14.37 5.50 -1.84
C ILE A 161 -12.98 6.08 -1.55
N ASN A 162 -12.10 5.30 -0.90
CA ASN A 162 -10.73 5.71 -0.58
C ASN A 162 -9.97 6.10 -1.86
N LYS A 163 -10.02 5.25 -2.89
CA LYS A 163 -9.41 5.52 -4.19
C LYS A 163 -9.89 6.83 -4.81
N ARG A 164 -11.19 7.02 -4.91
CA ARG A 164 -11.78 8.21 -5.53
C ARG A 164 -11.47 9.46 -4.73
N SER A 165 -11.44 9.37 -3.40
CA SER A 165 -11.01 10.46 -2.51
C SER A 165 -9.56 10.84 -2.76
N ARG A 166 -8.64 9.86 -2.81
CA ARG A 166 -7.23 10.07 -3.12
C ARG A 166 -7.03 10.70 -4.50
N GLU A 167 -7.68 10.16 -5.54
CA GLU A 167 -7.58 10.70 -6.91
C GLU A 167 -8.09 12.14 -7.01
N ASN A 168 -9.16 12.47 -6.27
CA ASN A 168 -9.67 13.84 -6.21
C ASN A 168 -8.72 14.79 -5.48
N ALA A 169 -8.14 14.34 -4.36
CA ALA A 169 -7.14 15.13 -3.63
C ALA A 169 -5.89 15.39 -4.50
N ASP A 170 -5.42 14.39 -5.26
CA ASP A 170 -4.31 14.54 -6.18
C ASP A 170 -4.61 15.55 -7.30
N LYS A 171 -5.80 15.50 -7.89
CA LYS A 171 -6.24 16.47 -8.92
C LYS A 171 -6.28 17.90 -8.37
N VAL A 172 -6.84 18.09 -7.18
CA VAL A 172 -6.90 19.42 -6.53
C VAL A 172 -5.48 19.90 -6.24
N ARG A 173 -4.61 19.06 -5.69
CA ARG A 173 -3.20 19.40 -5.44
C ARG A 173 -2.47 19.82 -6.71
N GLN A 174 -2.60 19.05 -7.81
CA GLN A 174 -1.96 19.37 -9.08
C GLN A 174 -2.47 20.69 -9.66
N SER A 175 -3.80 20.92 -9.64
CA SER A 175 -4.40 22.18 -10.13
C SER A 175 -3.94 23.39 -9.31
N THR A 176 -3.81 23.22 -8.00
CA THR A 176 -3.31 24.29 -7.11
C THR A 176 -1.83 24.58 -7.37
N LEU A 177 -1.00 23.53 -7.54
CA LEU A 177 0.41 23.72 -7.90
C LEU A 177 0.57 24.45 -9.25
N GLN A 178 -0.23 24.07 -10.27
CA GLN A 178 -0.19 24.74 -11.57
C GLN A 178 -0.61 26.23 -11.47
N LYS A 179 -1.62 26.54 -10.67
CA LYS A 179 -2.02 27.92 -10.42
C LYS A 179 -0.92 28.73 -9.71
N LEU A 180 -0.30 28.14 -8.68
CA LEU A 180 0.78 28.80 -7.94
C LEU A 180 2.04 28.99 -8.78
N THR A 181 2.44 27.98 -9.57
CA THR A 181 3.59 28.09 -10.48
C THR A 181 3.34 29.09 -11.60
N GLY A 182 2.10 29.13 -12.16
CA GLY A 182 1.73 30.13 -13.17
C GLY A 182 1.68 31.58 -12.63
N THR A 183 1.40 31.74 -11.32
CA THR A 183 1.46 33.07 -10.68
C THR A 183 2.87 33.47 -10.20
N LEU A 184 3.81 32.52 -10.17
CA LEU A 184 5.23 32.75 -9.86
C LEU A 184 6.07 33.07 -11.11
N ASP A 185 5.44 33.43 -12.23
CA ASP A 185 6.16 33.99 -13.37
C ASP A 185 6.75 35.35 -12.96
N LEU A 186 7.99 35.30 -12.49
CA LEU A 186 8.74 36.45 -11.98
C LEU A 186 8.91 37.54 -13.06
N THR A 187 8.79 37.17 -14.33
CA THR A 187 8.86 38.08 -15.46
C THR A 187 7.70 39.07 -15.49
N ASN A 188 6.52 38.67 -14.99
CA ASN A 188 5.33 39.53 -14.94
C ASN A 188 5.24 40.41 -13.66
N ARG A 189 6.11 40.19 -12.66
CA ARG A 189 6.08 40.95 -11.39
C ARG A 189 7.12 42.07 -11.29
N ILE A 190 8.08 42.11 -12.19
CA ILE A 190 9.14 43.12 -12.19
C ILE A 190 9.03 43.90 -13.47
N ASP A 191 8.42 45.09 -13.42
CA ASP A 191 8.19 45.99 -14.58
C ASP A 191 9.45 46.36 -15.38
N LYS A 192 10.63 46.01 -14.87
CA LYS A 192 11.92 46.26 -15.49
C LYS A 192 12.70 45.00 -15.83
N PHE A 193 12.13 43.82 -15.66
CA PHE A 193 12.77 42.57 -16.01
C PHE A 193 12.44 42.22 -17.47
N VAL A 194 13.40 42.49 -18.34
CA VAL A 194 13.31 42.12 -19.77
C VAL A 194 14.22 40.91 -20.00
N ASP A 195 13.60 39.80 -20.40
CA ASP A 195 14.36 38.60 -20.74
C ASP A 195 15.25 38.83 -21.93
N CYS A 196 16.51 38.36 -21.86
CA CYS A 196 17.46 38.47 -22.96
C CYS A 196 17.06 37.48 -24.06
N ARG A 197 16.43 37.97 -25.11
CA ARG A 197 16.00 37.19 -26.29
C ARG A 197 17.14 36.91 -27.29
N SER A 198 18.36 37.39 -27.05
CA SER A 198 19.50 37.13 -27.93
C SER A 198 20.05 35.72 -27.70
N LYS A 199 20.16 34.96 -28.80
CA LYS A 199 20.86 33.67 -28.79
C LYS A 199 22.36 33.78 -28.91
N ASP A 200 22.89 35.00 -29.11
CA ASP A 200 24.32 35.31 -29.14
C ASP A 200 24.85 35.62 -27.75
N VAL A 201 25.78 34.82 -27.29
CA VAL A 201 26.44 34.96 -25.98
C VAL A 201 27.41 36.16 -25.91
N SER A 202 27.71 36.79 -27.07
CA SER A 202 28.73 37.84 -27.22
C SER A 202 28.36 39.21 -26.65
N PRO A 203 27.11 39.71 -26.62
CA PRO A 203 26.82 40.96 -25.94
C PRO A 203 26.07 40.76 -24.65
N VAL A 204 26.72 40.23 -23.63
CA VAL A 204 26.23 40.46 -22.26
C VAL A 204 26.47 41.90 -21.90
N SER A 205 25.48 42.73 -22.15
CA SER A 205 25.51 44.14 -21.79
C SER A 205 25.52 44.28 -20.26
N TYR A 206 26.65 44.67 -19.70
CA TYR A 206 26.81 45.06 -18.29
C TYR A 206 26.09 46.35 -17.92
N THR A 207 25.26 46.92 -18.80
CA THR A 207 24.60 48.21 -18.59
C THR A 207 23.48 48.12 -17.51
N HIS A 208 23.12 46.95 -17.01
CA HIS A 208 22.11 46.82 -15.95
C HIS A 208 22.69 46.76 -14.53
N LEU A 209 23.98 46.85 -14.36
CA LEU A 209 24.64 46.85 -13.04
C LEU A 209 25.02 48.26 -12.53
N ARG A 210 24.56 49.31 -13.18
CA ARG A 210 24.70 50.69 -12.70
C ARG A 210 23.32 51.26 -12.37
N ALA A 211 22.87 50.99 -11.17
CA ALA A 211 21.89 51.81 -10.48
C ALA A 211 22.55 52.37 -9.23
#